data_002d1095b728f539fd21f3bb23d2ff77
#
_entry.id   002d1095b728f539fd21f3bb23d2ff77
#
_cell.length_a   1.000
_cell.length_b   1.000
_cell.length_c   1.000
_cell.angle_alpha   90.00
_cell.angle_beta   90.00
_cell.angle_gamma   90.00
#
_symmetry.space_group_name_H-M   'P 1'
#
loop_
_entity.id
_entity.type
_entity.pdbx_description
1 polymer ?
#
loop_
_entity_poly.entity_id
_entity_poly.type
_entity_poly.pdbx_seq_one_letter_code
_entity_poly.pdbx_strand_id
1 'polypeptide(L)'
;MNGYGAEKGRASILFEHPPVIKSVGTVSGTREGQGPLGRFFDSVEPDDKMGMENWEEAESAMQEKAAGLALKKGKLTEQEMDYSFAGDLLGQLIATSFGSGSLHVPLFGLYGACSTMGEALGLGAMTVNAGYGKNVLAMASSHFATAEKEFRFPLAYGNQRPKSATWTVTGCGAAVIGKHGEKGIAQIAGITTGQVVDAGVRDSMNMGAAMAPAAFHTVMQNLKDLEITKEQLEGAGTTRSLPGIWEKLENRHWQIFYGMRVWKRKDF
;
A
#
# COMPACT_ATOMS: atom_id res chain seq x y z
N MET A 1 3.72 4.25 -32.55
CA MET A 1 3.79 3.41 -31.34
C MET A 1 2.82 4.02 -30.35
N ASN A 2 1.90 3.23 -29.84
CA ASN A 2 0.84 3.74 -28.97
C ASN A 2 1.46 4.05 -27.61
N GLY A 3 1.40 5.32 -27.16
CA GLY A 3 2.07 5.88 -25.99
C GLY A 3 1.56 5.42 -24.61
N TYR A 4 1.46 4.11 -24.38
CA TYR A 4 0.96 3.56 -23.12
C TYR A 4 2.05 3.13 -22.13
N GLY A 5 3.31 3.26 -22.48
CA GLY A 5 4.44 2.78 -21.69
C GLY A 5 5.14 1.61 -22.38
N ALA A 6 6.36 1.35 -21.94
CA ALA A 6 7.21 0.29 -22.50
C ALA A 6 7.54 -0.74 -21.43
N GLU A 7 7.47 -2.02 -21.80
CA GLU A 7 8.11 -3.06 -21.02
C GLU A 7 9.61 -2.78 -20.92
N LYS A 8 10.14 -2.84 -19.72
CA LYS A 8 11.56 -2.67 -19.46
C LYS A 8 12.08 -3.93 -18.77
N GLY A 9 12.91 -4.67 -19.47
CA GLY A 9 13.40 -5.95 -18.97
C GLY A 9 12.29 -7.01 -18.87
N ARG A 10 12.24 -7.73 -17.74
CA ARG A 10 11.37 -8.90 -17.55
C ARG A 10 10.08 -8.60 -16.80
N ALA A 11 10.09 -7.66 -15.85
CA ALA A 11 9.00 -7.46 -14.89
C ALA A 11 8.64 -5.99 -14.66
N SER A 12 9.34 -5.06 -15.32
CA SER A 12 9.14 -3.64 -15.13
C SER A 12 8.40 -3.00 -16.30
N ILE A 13 7.58 -2.01 -15.99
CA ILE A 13 6.91 -1.16 -16.96
C ILE A 13 7.28 0.28 -16.61
N LEU A 14 7.74 1.06 -17.57
CA LEU A 14 7.91 2.50 -17.44
C LEU A 14 6.79 3.20 -18.19
N PHE A 15 6.12 4.13 -17.53
CA PHE A 15 5.05 4.91 -18.14
C PHE A 15 5.66 6.07 -18.96
N GLU A 16 5.29 6.19 -20.21
CA GLU A 16 5.66 7.33 -21.06
C GLU A 16 5.00 8.62 -20.56
N HIS A 17 3.78 8.49 -20.06
CA HIS A 17 3.00 9.56 -19.44
C HIS A 17 2.67 9.18 -17.99
N PRO A 18 3.61 9.38 -17.04
CA PRO A 18 3.46 8.92 -15.67
C PRO A 18 2.21 9.46 -14.99
N PRO A 19 1.29 8.61 -14.52
CA PRO A 19 0.16 9.03 -13.70
C PRO A 19 0.61 9.76 -12.44
N VAL A 20 -0.23 10.62 -11.92
CA VAL A 20 0.06 11.39 -10.71
C VAL A 20 -0.73 10.90 -9.50
N ILE A 21 -0.11 10.89 -8.34
CA ILE A 21 -0.83 10.80 -7.06
C ILE A 21 -1.31 12.22 -6.75
N LYS A 22 -2.60 12.45 -6.86
CA LYS A 22 -3.23 13.77 -6.63
C LYS A 22 -3.29 14.11 -5.16
N SER A 23 -3.70 13.15 -4.35
CA SER A 23 -3.91 13.30 -2.92
C SER A 23 -3.79 11.97 -2.21
N VAL A 24 -3.59 12.02 -0.90
CA VAL A 24 -3.57 10.85 -0.02
C VAL A 24 -4.35 11.13 1.26
N GLY A 25 -4.98 10.09 1.79
CA GLY A 25 -5.62 10.08 3.09
C GLY A 25 -5.06 8.96 3.95
N THR A 26 -4.77 9.24 5.22
CA THR A 26 -4.18 8.28 6.13
C THR A 26 -4.90 8.31 7.48
N VAL A 27 -5.29 7.13 7.93
CA VAL A 27 -5.92 6.91 9.25
C VAL A 27 -5.11 5.86 9.98
N SER A 28 -4.88 6.03 11.25
CA SER A 28 -4.17 5.06 12.08
C SER A 28 -4.86 4.82 13.40
N GLY A 29 -4.54 3.70 14.04
CA GLY A 29 -4.96 3.37 15.38
C GLY A 29 -4.15 4.12 16.44
N THR A 30 -4.57 3.97 17.69
CA THR A 30 -3.98 4.63 18.85
C THR A 30 -2.48 4.35 18.98
N ARG A 31 -2.08 3.11 18.78
CA ARG A 31 -0.69 2.69 18.97
C ARG A 31 0.24 3.27 17.90
N GLU A 32 -0.19 3.28 16.66
CA GLU A 32 0.55 3.87 15.55
C GLU A 32 0.68 5.38 15.71
N GLY A 33 -0.37 6.01 16.25
CA GLY A 33 -0.37 7.44 16.60
C GLY A 33 0.67 7.82 17.65
N GLN A 34 1.00 6.91 18.56
CA GLN A 34 2.06 7.08 19.56
C GLN A 34 3.47 6.82 19.01
N GLY A 35 3.55 6.26 17.80
CA GLY A 35 4.82 5.97 17.14
C GLY A 35 5.49 7.22 16.53
N PRO A 36 6.71 7.06 16.01
CA PRO A 36 7.49 8.17 15.45
C PRO A 36 6.82 8.83 14.24
N LEU A 37 5.92 8.13 13.55
CA LEU A 37 5.18 8.63 12.40
C LEU A 37 3.80 9.20 12.77
N GLY A 38 3.38 9.13 14.04
CA GLY A 38 2.05 9.54 14.49
C GLY A 38 1.62 10.93 14.03
N ARG A 39 2.55 11.88 14.05
CA ARG A 39 2.30 13.28 13.61
C ARG A 39 2.05 13.45 12.11
N PHE A 40 2.29 12.43 11.31
CA PHE A 40 2.14 12.49 9.85
C PHE A 40 0.83 11.88 9.37
N PHE A 41 0.10 11.17 10.23
CA PHE A 41 -1.22 10.68 9.88
C PHE A 41 -2.25 11.80 9.89
N ASP A 42 -3.20 11.72 8.97
CA ASP A 42 -4.28 12.72 8.88
C ASP A 42 -5.29 12.59 10.01
N SER A 43 -5.49 11.35 10.47
CA SER A 43 -6.30 11.04 11.63
C SER A 43 -5.66 9.91 12.43
N VAL A 44 -5.64 10.08 13.74
CA VAL A 44 -5.30 9.03 14.70
C VAL A 44 -6.56 8.75 15.52
N GLU A 45 -7.03 7.51 15.47
CA GLU A 45 -8.24 7.13 16.18
C GLU A 45 -7.91 6.82 17.65
N PRO A 46 -8.65 7.42 18.58
CA PRO A 46 -8.42 7.21 20.03
C PRO A 46 -8.91 5.85 20.51
N ASP A 47 -9.76 5.19 19.73
CA ASP A 47 -10.32 3.87 19.98
C ASP A 47 -10.12 2.98 18.76
N ASP A 48 -9.47 1.85 18.94
CA ASP A 48 -9.21 0.90 17.85
C ASP A 48 -10.49 0.26 17.29
N LYS A 49 -11.59 0.30 18.03
CA LYS A 49 -12.92 -0.07 17.51
C LYS A 49 -13.64 1.04 16.74
N MET A 50 -13.15 2.28 16.82
CA MET A 50 -13.77 3.44 16.18
C MET A 50 -15.26 3.60 16.52
N GLY A 51 -15.69 3.14 17.71
CA GLY A 51 -17.08 3.14 18.14
C GLY A 51 -17.96 2.07 17.49
N MET A 52 -17.39 1.14 16.71
CA MET A 52 -18.12 0.06 16.05
C MET A 52 -18.30 -1.17 16.95
N GLU A 53 -19.22 -2.06 16.58
CA GLU A 53 -19.52 -3.25 17.39
C GLU A 53 -18.43 -4.31 17.28
N ASN A 54 -17.85 -4.48 16.09
CA ASN A 54 -16.82 -5.49 15.81
C ASN A 54 -15.61 -4.90 15.09
N TRP A 55 -14.56 -5.69 14.94
CA TRP A 55 -13.28 -5.26 14.39
C TRP A 55 -13.31 -5.07 12.87
N GLU A 56 -14.14 -5.86 12.19
CA GLU A 56 -14.32 -5.75 10.73
C GLU A 56 -15.04 -4.45 10.37
N GLU A 57 -16.04 -4.07 11.14
CA GLU A 57 -16.71 -2.77 10.99
C GLU A 57 -15.76 -1.60 11.28
N ALA A 58 -14.92 -1.73 12.31
CA ALA A 58 -13.90 -0.73 12.61
C ALA A 58 -12.92 -0.56 11.45
N GLU A 59 -12.46 -1.64 10.84
CA GLU A 59 -11.58 -1.58 9.68
C GLU A 59 -12.29 -1.01 8.44
N SER A 60 -13.58 -1.32 8.25
CA SER A 60 -14.42 -0.72 7.19
C SER A 60 -14.56 0.80 7.37
N ALA A 61 -14.87 1.25 8.57
CA ALA A 61 -14.97 2.68 8.90
C ALA A 61 -13.63 3.42 8.70
N MET A 62 -12.51 2.74 8.96
CA MET A 62 -11.18 3.28 8.72
C MET A 62 -10.91 3.48 7.22
N GLN A 63 -11.32 2.53 6.38
CA GLN A 63 -11.22 2.64 4.93
C GLN A 63 -12.06 3.80 4.39
N GLU A 64 -13.32 3.89 4.79
CA GLU A 64 -14.23 4.98 4.42
C GLU A 64 -13.64 6.34 4.79
N LYS A 65 -13.13 6.48 6.02
CA LYS A 65 -12.50 7.71 6.49
C LYS A 65 -11.25 8.07 5.71
N ALA A 66 -10.37 7.11 5.41
CA ALA A 66 -9.16 7.34 4.64
C ALA A 66 -9.47 7.79 3.21
N ALA A 67 -10.44 7.13 2.55
CA ALA A 67 -10.93 7.51 1.23
C ALA A 67 -11.51 8.94 1.24
N GLY A 68 -12.39 9.25 2.20
CA GLY A 68 -12.98 10.58 2.36
C GLY A 68 -11.91 11.67 2.56
N LEU A 69 -10.86 11.39 3.34
CA LEU A 69 -9.73 12.32 3.52
C LEU A 69 -8.94 12.54 2.23
N ALA A 70 -8.69 11.47 1.46
CA ALA A 70 -8.00 11.55 0.17
C ALA A 70 -8.81 12.38 -0.83
N LEU A 71 -10.11 12.10 -0.96
CA LEU A 71 -11.02 12.84 -1.84
C LEU A 71 -11.10 14.32 -1.44
N LYS A 72 -11.31 14.62 -0.16
CA LYS A 72 -11.35 16.00 0.36
C LYS A 72 -10.09 16.79 0.04
N LYS A 73 -8.91 16.20 0.26
CA LYS A 73 -7.62 16.83 -0.07
C LYS A 73 -7.43 17.04 -1.56
N GLY A 74 -7.90 16.08 -2.38
CA GLY A 74 -7.90 16.16 -3.82
C GLY A 74 -8.93 17.15 -4.37
N LYS A 75 -9.86 17.64 -3.54
CA LYS A 75 -11.04 18.42 -3.93
C LYS A 75 -11.88 17.68 -4.98
N LEU A 76 -12.07 16.38 -4.76
CA LEU A 76 -12.79 15.47 -5.62
C LEU A 76 -13.97 14.87 -4.85
N THR A 77 -14.96 14.43 -5.59
CA THR A 77 -16.13 13.68 -5.10
C THR A 77 -16.02 12.21 -5.51
N GLU A 78 -16.82 11.36 -4.88
CA GLU A 78 -16.90 9.94 -5.22
C GLU A 78 -17.32 9.72 -6.68
N GLN A 79 -18.24 10.56 -7.20
CA GLN A 79 -18.75 10.50 -8.57
C GLN A 79 -17.67 10.81 -9.63
N GLU A 80 -16.55 11.41 -9.21
CA GLU A 80 -15.42 11.66 -10.10
C GLU A 80 -14.41 10.51 -10.13
N MET A 81 -14.64 9.45 -9.33
CA MET A 81 -13.83 8.24 -9.32
C MET A 81 -14.39 7.22 -10.29
N ASP A 82 -13.58 6.75 -11.23
CA ASP A 82 -13.96 5.73 -12.19
C ASP A 82 -13.89 4.32 -11.59
N TYR A 83 -12.87 4.05 -10.77
CA TYR A 83 -12.61 2.76 -10.14
C TYR A 83 -11.96 2.93 -8.78
N SER A 84 -12.14 1.89 -7.95
CA SER A 84 -11.39 1.66 -6.72
C SER A 84 -10.67 0.32 -6.80
N PHE A 85 -9.36 0.32 -6.51
CA PHE A 85 -8.56 -0.87 -6.24
C PHE A 85 -8.25 -0.89 -4.75
N ALA A 86 -8.84 -1.84 -4.03
CA ALA A 86 -8.74 -1.82 -2.58
C ALA A 86 -8.68 -3.22 -1.98
N GLY A 87 -8.09 -3.33 -0.80
CA GLY A 87 -8.04 -4.57 -0.04
C GLY A 87 -7.70 -4.35 1.42
N ASP A 88 -7.94 -5.38 2.21
CA ASP A 88 -7.51 -5.50 3.59
C ASP A 88 -6.38 -6.53 3.72
N LEU A 89 -5.69 -6.54 4.86
CA LEU A 89 -4.50 -7.38 5.04
C LEU A 89 -4.82 -8.88 5.00
N LEU A 90 -5.76 -9.34 5.83
CA LEU A 90 -6.12 -10.75 5.98
C LEU A 90 -7.63 -10.97 6.21
N GLY A 91 -8.44 -9.93 6.19
CA GLY A 91 -9.89 -10.00 6.43
C GLY A 91 -10.71 -10.54 5.27
N GLN A 92 -10.09 -11.16 4.27
CA GLN A 92 -10.72 -11.79 3.11
C GLN A 92 -11.69 -10.85 2.36
N LEU A 93 -11.36 -9.57 2.29
CA LEU A 93 -12.14 -8.49 1.68
C LEU A 93 -13.47 -8.19 2.38
N ILE A 94 -13.71 -8.69 3.59
CA ILE A 94 -14.92 -8.36 4.34
C ILE A 94 -14.92 -6.85 4.66
N ALA A 95 -13.89 -6.37 5.33
CA ALA A 95 -13.78 -4.95 5.67
C ALA A 95 -13.78 -4.06 4.42
N THR A 96 -13.08 -4.49 3.36
CA THR A 96 -13.00 -3.77 2.10
C THR A 96 -14.35 -3.68 1.38
N SER A 97 -15.10 -4.77 1.36
CA SER A 97 -16.41 -4.79 0.68
C SER A 97 -17.41 -3.86 1.36
N PHE A 98 -17.46 -3.87 2.68
CA PHE A 98 -18.35 -2.97 3.42
C PHE A 98 -17.86 -1.52 3.39
N GLY A 99 -16.58 -1.27 3.63
CA GLY A 99 -16.00 0.09 3.61
C GLY A 99 -16.06 0.75 2.22
N SER A 100 -15.95 -0.03 1.14
CA SER A 100 -16.11 0.47 -0.23
C SER A 100 -17.57 0.61 -0.65
N GLY A 101 -18.48 -0.11 0.00
CA GLY A 101 -19.91 -0.07 -0.31
C GLY A 101 -20.53 1.33 -0.12
N SER A 102 -20.05 2.09 0.86
CA SER A 102 -20.48 3.46 1.12
C SER A 102 -20.00 4.47 0.08
N LEU A 103 -18.89 4.16 -0.62
CA LEU A 103 -18.27 5.07 -1.58
C LEU A 103 -18.93 5.07 -2.97
N HIS A 104 -19.79 4.10 -3.27
CA HIS A 104 -20.48 3.96 -4.57
C HIS A 104 -19.54 4.01 -5.79
N VAL A 105 -18.28 3.61 -5.63
CA VAL A 105 -17.28 3.53 -6.70
C VAL A 105 -17.08 2.07 -7.10
N PRO A 106 -17.03 1.72 -8.40
CA PRO A 106 -16.76 0.36 -8.85
C PRO A 106 -15.48 -0.19 -8.23
N LEU A 107 -15.57 -1.36 -7.55
CA LEU A 107 -14.49 -1.94 -6.77
C LEU A 107 -13.85 -3.13 -7.47
N PHE A 108 -12.53 -3.11 -7.56
CA PHE A 108 -11.68 -4.29 -7.75
C PHE A 108 -11.06 -4.67 -6.41
N GLY A 109 -11.55 -5.74 -5.79
CA GLY A 109 -11.04 -6.24 -4.53
C GLY A 109 -9.70 -6.96 -4.71
N LEU A 110 -8.69 -6.54 -3.96
CA LEU A 110 -7.32 -7.07 -4.01
C LEU A 110 -7.00 -7.81 -2.72
N TYR A 111 -6.48 -9.01 -2.85
CA TYR A 111 -6.11 -9.82 -1.70
C TYR A 111 -4.65 -10.28 -1.76
N GLY A 112 -3.76 -9.31 -1.73
CA GLY A 112 -2.32 -9.49 -1.77
C GLY A 112 -1.63 -9.36 -0.41
N ALA A 113 -2.36 -9.39 0.70
CA ALA A 113 -1.84 -9.18 2.04
C ALA A 113 -0.94 -7.92 2.13
N CYS A 114 0.32 -8.05 2.54
CA CYS A 114 1.24 -6.92 2.67
C CYS A 114 1.54 -6.19 1.34
N SER A 115 1.23 -6.80 0.21
CA SER A 115 1.46 -6.23 -1.13
C SER A 115 0.28 -5.42 -1.66
N THR A 116 -0.88 -5.48 -1.03
CA THR A 116 -2.13 -4.90 -1.52
C THR A 116 -2.02 -3.43 -1.90
N MET A 117 -1.36 -2.59 -1.09
CA MET A 117 -1.22 -1.16 -1.44
C MET A 117 -0.37 -0.93 -2.69
N GLY A 118 0.74 -1.67 -2.83
CA GLY A 118 1.59 -1.61 -4.03
C GLY A 118 0.85 -2.10 -5.27
N GLU A 119 0.08 -3.17 -5.14
CA GLU A 119 -0.76 -3.71 -6.19
C GLU A 119 -1.85 -2.72 -6.60
N ALA A 120 -2.58 -2.13 -5.64
CA ALA A 120 -3.60 -1.12 -5.88
C ALA A 120 -3.07 0.10 -6.63
N LEU A 121 -1.92 0.62 -6.19
CA LEU A 121 -1.27 1.75 -6.85
C LEU A 121 -0.77 1.38 -8.26
N GLY A 122 -0.22 0.18 -8.43
CA GLY A 122 0.26 -0.31 -9.72
C GLY A 122 -0.88 -0.48 -10.74
N LEU A 123 -1.93 -1.19 -10.35
CA LEU A 123 -3.11 -1.40 -11.20
C LEU A 123 -3.83 -0.09 -11.50
N GLY A 124 -3.98 0.79 -10.49
CA GLY A 124 -4.55 2.11 -10.68
C GLY A 124 -3.75 2.95 -11.68
N ALA A 125 -2.42 2.94 -11.58
CA ALA A 125 -1.55 3.64 -12.52
C ALA A 125 -1.66 3.07 -13.94
N MET A 126 -1.69 1.76 -14.10
CA MET A 126 -1.90 1.10 -15.40
C MET A 126 -3.25 1.48 -16.00
N THR A 127 -4.32 1.48 -15.20
CA THR A 127 -5.67 1.84 -15.63
C THR A 127 -5.74 3.28 -16.13
N VAL A 128 -5.17 4.22 -15.39
CA VAL A 128 -5.13 5.65 -15.77
C VAL A 128 -4.26 5.87 -16.99
N ASN A 129 -3.07 5.25 -17.04
CA ASN A 129 -2.16 5.38 -18.17
C ASN A 129 -2.75 4.80 -19.47
N ALA A 130 -3.47 3.68 -19.38
CA ALA A 130 -4.16 3.08 -20.53
C ALA A 130 -5.43 3.84 -20.96
N GLY A 131 -5.84 4.87 -20.22
CA GLY A 131 -7.00 5.69 -20.56
C GLY A 131 -8.36 5.09 -20.16
N TYR A 132 -8.37 3.99 -19.41
CA TYR A 132 -9.62 3.37 -18.93
C TYR A 132 -10.24 4.11 -17.75
N GLY A 133 -9.50 4.96 -17.06
CA GLY A 133 -10.00 5.82 -15.99
C GLY A 133 -9.29 7.17 -15.99
N LYS A 134 -9.97 8.18 -15.46
CA LYS A 134 -9.41 9.54 -15.23
C LYS A 134 -8.88 9.68 -13.81
N ASN A 135 -9.68 9.24 -12.84
CA ASN A 135 -9.33 9.22 -11.44
C ASN A 135 -9.62 7.83 -10.87
N VAL A 136 -8.66 7.29 -10.16
CA VAL A 136 -8.74 5.97 -9.56
C VAL A 136 -8.35 6.06 -8.10
N LEU A 137 -9.12 5.41 -7.23
CA LEU A 137 -8.82 5.30 -5.82
C LEU A 137 -8.03 4.01 -5.58
N ALA A 138 -6.85 4.12 -4.99
CA ALA A 138 -6.05 2.99 -4.51
C ALA A 138 -6.05 3.00 -2.99
N MET A 139 -6.39 1.88 -2.35
CA MET A 139 -6.54 1.82 -0.91
C MET A 139 -6.12 0.47 -0.34
N ALA A 140 -5.52 0.49 0.84
CA ALA A 140 -5.27 -0.72 1.62
C ALA A 140 -5.38 -0.44 3.11
N SER A 141 -5.91 -1.41 3.84
CA SER A 141 -6.07 -1.35 5.28
C SER A 141 -5.47 -2.56 5.98
N SER A 142 -5.33 -2.41 7.27
CA SER A 142 -4.98 -3.46 8.20
C SER A 142 -5.55 -3.09 9.56
N HIS A 143 -6.06 -4.08 10.28
CA HIS A 143 -6.44 -3.94 11.67
C HIS A 143 -5.83 -5.08 12.46
N PHE A 144 -5.22 -4.80 13.63
CA PHE A 144 -4.51 -5.82 14.38
C PHE A 144 -5.39 -7.04 14.71
N ALA A 145 -6.64 -6.82 15.08
CA ALA A 145 -7.53 -7.90 15.48
C ALA A 145 -8.06 -8.70 14.30
N THR A 146 -8.47 -8.07 13.20
CA THR A 146 -8.94 -8.77 12.00
C THR A 146 -7.84 -9.59 11.34
N ALA A 147 -6.61 -9.09 11.34
CA ALA A 147 -5.47 -9.80 10.78
C ALA A 147 -4.95 -10.90 11.72
N GLU A 148 -4.77 -10.59 13.00
CA GLU A 148 -4.13 -11.54 13.92
C GLU A 148 -5.01 -12.73 14.28
N LYS A 149 -6.33 -12.63 14.16
CA LYS A 149 -7.21 -13.80 14.36
C LYS A 149 -6.96 -14.92 13.34
N GLU A 150 -6.41 -14.60 12.17
CA GLU A 150 -6.12 -15.57 11.12
C GLU A 150 -4.85 -16.42 11.40
N PHE A 151 -3.92 -15.92 12.20
CA PHE A 151 -2.68 -16.63 12.50
C PHE A 151 -2.36 -16.77 13.99
N ARG A 152 -3.09 -16.10 14.87
CA ARG A 152 -3.01 -16.22 16.33
C ARG A 152 -4.29 -16.79 16.91
N PHE A 153 -4.60 -18.00 16.54
CA PHE A 153 -5.80 -18.70 17.01
C PHE A 153 -5.53 -19.46 18.33
N PRO A 154 -6.45 -19.46 19.30
CA PRO A 154 -7.67 -18.62 19.33
C PRO A 154 -7.41 -17.26 19.98
N LEU A 155 -7.56 -16.19 19.22
CA LEU A 155 -7.38 -14.82 19.71
C LEU A 155 -8.37 -14.46 20.83
N ALA A 156 -9.61 -14.99 20.72
CA ALA A 156 -10.69 -14.75 21.70
C ALA A 156 -10.40 -15.28 23.10
N TYR A 157 -9.49 -16.22 23.27
CA TYR A 157 -9.07 -16.72 24.59
C TYR A 157 -7.92 -15.94 25.21
N GLY A 158 -7.64 -14.73 24.71
CA GLY A 158 -6.61 -13.88 25.27
C GLY A 158 -5.19 -14.45 25.06
N ASN A 159 -5.01 -15.19 23.96
CA ASN A 159 -3.70 -15.74 23.62
C ASN A 159 -2.67 -14.61 23.60
N GLN A 160 -1.87 -14.55 24.66
CA GLN A 160 -0.98 -13.43 24.89
C GLN A 160 0.10 -13.39 23.82
N ARG A 161 0.32 -12.20 23.29
CA ARG A 161 1.41 -11.96 22.36
C ARG A 161 2.74 -12.12 23.09
N PRO A 162 3.67 -12.95 22.58
CA PRO A 162 5.02 -12.97 23.11
C PRO A 162 5.65 -11.58 23.04
N LYS A 163 6.50 -11.25 23.99
CA LYS A 163 7.18 -9.92 24.01
C LYS A 163 8.02 -9.66 22.76
N SER A 164 8.47 -10.72 22.11
CA SER A 164 9.24 -10.67 20.86
C SER A 164 8.37 -10.56 19.59
N ALA A 165 7.04 -10.70 19.70
CA ALA A 165 6.15 -10.66 18.54
C ALA A 165 6.01 -9.23 18.00
N THR A 166 6.01 -9.12 16.69
CA THR A 166 5.72 -7.88 15.98
C THR A 166 4.24 -7.52 16.14
N TRP A 167 3.95 -6.24 16.30
CA TRP A 167 2.58 -5.74 16.32
C TRP A 167 2.06 -5.56 14.91
N THR A 168 0.87 -6.09 14.62
CA THR A 168 0.20 -5.82 13.35
C THR A 168 -0.34 -4.39 13.36
N VAL A 169 -0.07 -3.65 12.32
CA VAL A 169 -0.49 -2.25 12.19
C VAL A 169 -2.00 -2.14 12.10
N THR A 170 -2.56 -1.15 12.80
CA THR A 170 -3.94 -0.70 12.62
C THR A 170 -3.90 0.61 11.86
N GLY A 171 -4.35 0.59 10.62
CA GLY A 171 -4.32 1.78 9.78
C GLY A 171 -4.84 1.53 8.38
N CYS A 172 -5.18 2.61 7.70
CA CYS A 172 -5.58 2.63 6.30
C CYS A 172 -4.90 3.78 5.57
N GLY A 173 -4.43 3.48 4.36
CA GLY A 173 -3.95 4.46 3.41
C GLY A 173 -4.81 4.47 2.15
N ALA A 174 -5.19 5.65 1.68
CA ALA A 174 -5.90 5.85 0.42
C ALA A 174 -5.16 6.87 -0.44
N ALA A 175 -5.10 6.65 -1.75
CA ALA A 175 -4.47 7.55 -2.70
C ALA A 175 -5.37 7.73 -3.94
N VAL A 176 -5.54 8.97 -4.38
CA VAL A 176 -6.19 9.27 -5.65
C VAL A 176 -5.13 9.39 -6.73
N ILE A 177 -5.25 8.56 -7.75
CA ILE A 177 -4.38 8.54 -8.93
C ILE A 177 -5.10 9.24 -10.07
N GLY A 178 -4.45 10.22 -10.68
CA GLY A 178 -4.97 10.98 -11.82
C GLY A 178 -4.03 10.94 -13.02
N LYS A 179 -4.45 11.62 -14.10
CA LYS A 179 -3.71 11.61 -15.38
C LYS A 179 -2.39 12.36 -15.29
N HIS A 180 -1.49 12.01 -16.21
CA HIS A 180 -0.27 12.77 -16.46
C HIS A 180 -0.57 14.25 -16.72
N GLY A 181 0.29 15.14 -16.22
CA GLY A 181 0.16 16.59 -16.38
C GLY A 181 -0.82 17.25 -15.41
N GLU A 182 -1.63 16.50 -14.67
CA GLU A 182 -2.46 17.08 -13.61
C GLU A 182 -1.62 17.46 -12.38
N LYS A 183 -2.18 18.33 -11.54
CA LYS A 183 -1.55 18.71 -10.28
C LYS A 183 -1.57 17.52 -9.31
N GLY A 184 -0.41 17.16 -8.80
CA GLY A 184 -0.26 16.06 -7.85
C GLY A 184 0.90 16.28 -6.89
N ILE A 185 1.04 15.38 -5.93
CA ILE A 185 2.11 15.37 -4.92
C ILE A 185 3.31 14.52 -5.34
N ALA A 186 3.08 13.56 -6.24
CA ALA A 186 4.09 12.66 -6.78
C ALA A 186 3.64 12.08 -8.11
N GLN A 187 4.57 11.47 -8.86
CA GLN A 187 4.29 10.73 -10.09
C GLN A 187 4.66 9.27 -9.91
N ILE A 188 3.88 8.38 -10.52
CA ILE A 188 4.20 6.96 -10.62
C ILE A 188 4.91 6.76 -11.96
N ALA A 189 6.25 6.80 -11.94
CA ALA A 189 7.05 6.72 -13.16
C ALA A 189 7.06 5.32 -13.79
N GLY A 190 6.88 4.30 -12.98
CA GLY A 190 6.85 2.91 -13.42
C GLY A 190 6.52 1.96 -12.28
N ILE A 191 6.36 0.71 -12.62
CA ILE A 191 6.09 -0.38 -11.70
C ILE A 191 7.00 -1.56 -12.00
N THR A 192 7.35 -2.31 -10.97
CA THR A 192 7.99 -3.62 -11.11
C THR A 192 7.12 -4.65 -10.41
N THR A 193 6.62 -5.62 -11.17
CA THR A 193 5.76 -6.67 -10.61
C THR A 193 6.60 -7.73 -9.91
N GLY A 194 6.18 -8.11 -8.70
CA GLY A 194 6.77 -9.22 -7.96
C GLY A 194 6.25 -10.58 -8.44
N GLN A 195 6.91 -11.61 -7.98
CA GLN A 195 6.45 -13.00 -8.16
C GLN A 195 6.39 -13.70 -6.81
N VAL A 196 5.65 -14.81 -6.75
CA VAL A 196 5.65 -15.67 -5.58
C VAL A 196 7.02 -16.35 -5.44
N VAL A 197 7.62 -16.22 -4.26
CA VAL A 197 8.90 -16.86 -3.91
C VAL A 197 8.66 -17.75 -2.70
N ASP A 198 8.72 -19.07 -2.91
CA ASP A 198 8.65 -20.04 -1.82
C ASP A 198 10.04 -20.24 -1.21
N ALA A 199 10.22 -19.76 0.01
CA ALA A 199 11.44 -19.96 0.79
C ALA A 199 11.40 -21.22 1.68
N GLY A 200 10.38 -22.05 1.57
CA GLY A 200 10.20 -23.27 2.36
C GLY A 200 9.95 -23.02 3.86
N VAL A 201 9.52 -21.81 4.23
CA VAL A 201 9.25 -21.44 5.62
C VAL A 201 7.98 -22.12 6.11
N ARG A 202 8.08 -22.86 7.22
CA ARG A 202 6.95 -23.60 7.83
C ARG A 202 6.44 -22.94 9.12
N ASP A 203 7.19 -22.01 9.68
CA ASP A 203 6.80 -21.29 10.88
C ASP A 203 5.98 -20.05 10.50
N SER A 204 4.67 -20.11 10.75
CA SER A 204 3.73 -19.02 10.46
C SER A 204 4.00 -17.74 11.26
N MET A 205 4.75 -17.83 12.35
CA MET A 205 5.14 -16.68 13.17
C MET A 205 6.39 -15.98 12.64
N ASN A 206 7.14 -16.61 11.71
CA ASN A 206 8.34 -16.05 11.11
C ASN A 206 8.07 -15.51 9.70
N MET A 207 7.16 -14.54 9.61
CA MET A 207 6.79 -13.92 8.32
C MET A 207 7.98 -13.24 7.63
N GLY A 208 8.92 -12.69 8.41
CA GLY A 208 10.12 -12.05 7.84
C GLY A 208 10.96 -12.98 6.98
N ALA A 209 11.09 -14.25 7.38
CA ALA A 209 11.81 -15.25 6.61
C ALA A 209 11.15 -15.59 5.26
N ALA A 210 9.81 -15.49 5.19
CA ALA A 210 9.06 -15.67 3.95
C ALA A 210 9.09 -14.43 3.06
N MET A 211 8.96 -13.25 3.67
CA MET A 211 8.80 -11.98 2.94
C MET A 211 10.12 -11.44 2.39
N ALA A 212 11.22 -11.56 3.13
CA ALA A 212 12.50 -10.98 2.74
C ALA A 212 13.04 -11.51 1.39
N PRO A 213 12.98 -12.82 1.07
CA PRO A 213 13.40 -13.31 -0.24
C PRO A 213 12.57 -12.78 -1.39
N ALA A 214 11.24 -12.65 -1.20
CA ALA A 214 10.34 -12.12 -2.23
C ALA A 214 10.62 -10.63 -2.51
N ALA A 215 10.83 -9.83 -1.44
CA ALA A 215 11.21 -8.43 -1.58
C ALA A 215 12.55 -8.28 -2.28
N PHE A 216 13.56 -9.01 -1.82
CA PHE A 216 14.89 -8.99 -2.41
C PHE A 216 14.83 -9.31 -3.91
N HIS A 217 14.07 -10.37 -4.27
CA HIS A 217 13.88 -10.74 -5.68
C HIS A 217 13.30 -9.57 -6.49
N THR A 218 12.22 -8.94 -6.00
CA THR A 218 11.56 -7.83 -6.71
C THR A 218 12.47 -6.61 -6.84
N VAL A 219 13.20 -6.25 -5.79
CA VAL A 219 14.15 -5.14 -5.82
C VAL A 219 15.29 -5.41 -6.79
N MET A 220 15.89 -6.61 -6.74
CA MET A 220 16.96 -6.96 -7.67
C MET A 220 16.48 -7.00 -9.12
N GLN A 221 15.25 -7.46 -9.35
CA GLN A 221 14.66 -7.44 -10.68
C GLN A 221 14.44 -5.99 -11.16
N ASN A 222 13.98 -5.09 -10.30
CA ASN A 222 13.84 -3.67 -10.61
C ASN A 222 15.18 -3.04 -11.02
N LEU A 223 16.24 -3.25 -10.23
CA LEU A 223 17.57 -2.74 -10.53
C LEU A 223 18.08 -3.24 -11.89
N LYS A 224 17.89 -4.55 -12.14
CA LYS A 224 18.31 -5.18 -13.39
C LYS A 224 17.53 -4.64 -14.58
N ASP A 225 16.21 -4.56 -14.49
CA ASP A 225 15.35 -4.11 -15.59
C ASP A 225 15.59 -2.64 -15.94
N LEU A 226 15.86 -1.81 -14.94
CA LEU A 226 16.10 -0.38 -15.12
C LEU A 226 17.58 -0.05 -15.37
N GLU A 227 18.47 -1.04 -15.31
CA GLU A 227 19.92 -0.87 -15.48
C GLU A 227 20.50 0.17 -14.50
N ILE A 228 20.01 0.16 -13.24
CA ILE A 228 20.45 1.08 -12.19
C ILE A 228 21.13 0.34 -11.06
N THR A 229 22.02 1.03 -10.36
CA THR A 229 22.66 0.50 -9.17
C THR A 229 21.84 0.80 -7.92
N LYS A 230 22.17 0.12 -6.81
CA LYS A 230 21.52 0.40 -5.51
C LYS A 230 21.77 1.85 -5.04
N GLU A 231 22.96 2.39 -5.30
CA GLU A 231 23.35 3.76 -4.94
C GLU A 231 22.51 4.78 -5.74
N GLN A 232 22.24 4.50 -7.02
CA GLN A 232 21.36 5.33 -7.85
C GLN A 232 19.91 5.27 -7.37
N LEU A 233 19.44 4.09 -6.92
CA LEU A 233 18.12 3.96 -6.31
C LEU A 233 18.02 4.78 -5.01
N GLU A 234 19.03 4.71 -4.17
CA GLU A 234 19.12 5.50 -2.93
C GLU A 234 19.18 7.01 -3.20
N GLY A 235 19.95 7.43 -4.22
CA GLY A 235 20.09 8.83 -4.64
C GLY A 235 18.82 9.43 -5.26
N ALA A 236 17.94 8.61 -5.81
CA ALA A 236 16.72 9.06 -6.48
C ALA A 236 15.60 9.54 -5.52
N GLY A 237 15.89 9.70 -4.24
CA GLY A 237 14.98 10.32 -3.28
C GLY A 237 13.84 9.43 -2.76
N THR A 238 13.70 8.22 -3.27
CA THR A 238 12.75 7.23 -2.75
C THR A 238 13.18 6.67 -1.39
N THR A 239 14.46 6.79 -1.08
CA THR A 239 15.11 6.20 0.10
C THR A 239 15.71 7.23 1.06
N ARG A 240 15.68 8.54 0.75
CA ARG A 240 16.17 9.57 1.68
C ARG A 240 15.53 9.53 3.07
N SER A 241 14.35 8.93 3.17
CA SER A 241 13.68 8.69 4.46
C SER A 241 14.05 7.36 5.12
N LEU A 242 14.86 6.50 4.46
CA LEU A 242 15.22 5.18 4.93
C LEU A 242 16.72 4.87 4.73
N PRO A 243 17.64 5.64 5.40
CA PRO A 243 19.04 5.28 5.41
C PRO A 243 19.22 3.86 5.98
N GLY A 244 20.02 3.04 5.33
CA GLY A 244 20.27 1.67 5.79
C GLY A 244 19.21 0.64 5.37
N ILE A 245 18.42 0.90 4.33
CA ILE A 245 17.50 -0.10 3.76
C ILE A 245 18.23 -1.39 3.42
N TRP A 246 19.39 -1.32 2.78
CA TRP A 246 20.16 -2.49 2.39
C TRP A 246 20.73 -3.25 3.59
N GLU A 247 21.27 -2.53 4.57
CA GLU A 247 21.78 -3.09 5.83
C GLU A 247 20.68 -3.79 6.64
N LYS A 248 19.48 -3.33 6.50
CA LYS A 248 18.30 -3.92 7.14
C LYS A 248 17.68 -5.05 6.31
N LEU A 249 17.73 -5.06 4.97
CA LEU A 249 17.36 -6.21 4.12
C LEU A 249 18.21 -7.45 4.45
N GLU A 250 19.47 -7.25 4.82
CA GLU A 250 20.32 -8.31 5.36
C GLU A 250 19.96 -8.72 6.80
N ASN A 251 19.30 -7.84 7.57
CA ASN A 251 19.11 -7.98 9.04
C ASN A 251 17.66 -8.12 9.55
N ARG A 252 16.72 -8.69 8.81
CA ARG A 252 15.50 -9.35 9.33
C ARG A 252 14.24 -8.54 9.69
N HIS A 253 13.99 -7.29 9.31
CA HIS A 253 12.70 -6.65 9.68
C HIS A 253 12.14 -5.77 8.54
N TRP A 254 11.26 -6.33 7.66
CA TRP A 254 10.71 -5.58 6.53
C TRP A 254 9.21 -5.75 6.33
N GLN A 255 8.55 -4.61 6.22
CA GLN A 255 7.29 -4.49 5.49
C GLN A 255 7.65 -4.09 4.05
N ILE A 256 7.21 -4.92 3.09
CA ILE A 256 7.55 -4.75 1.69
C ILE A 256 6.52 -3.85 1.04
N PHE A 257 6.99 -2.75 0.47
CA PHE A 257 6.27 -2.08 -0.60
C PHE A 257 6.69 -2.73 -1.92
N TYR A 258 5.75 -3.10 -2.77
CA TYR A 258 6.03 -3.42 -4.16
C TYR A 258 6.91 -2.31 -4.73
N GLY A 259 7.92 -2.67 -5.50
CA GLY A 259 8.92 -1.75 -6.06
C GLY A 259 8.32 -0.69 -6.95
N MET A 260 7.65 0.28 -6.35
CA MET A 260 7.12 1.44 -7.04
C MET A 260 8.10 2.60 -6.97
N ARG A 261 8.42 3.15 -8.13
CA ARG A 261 9.21 4.37 -8.21
C ARG A 261 8.28 5.57 -8.14
N VAL A 262 8.23 6.21 -6.96
CA VAL A 262 7.48 7.45 -6.74
C VAL A 262 8.47 8.62 -6.72
N TRP A 263 8.34 9.54 -7.67
CA TRP A 263 9.15 10.76 -7.72
C TRP A 263 8.47 11.90 -6.97
N LYS A 264 9.18 12.49 -6.02
CA LYS A 264 8.75 13.75 -5.39
C LYS A 264 9.04 14.91 -6.34
N ARG A 265 8.06 15.80 -6.50
CA ARG A 265 8.12 17.04 -7.30
C ARG A 265 9.14 18.01 -6.71
N LYS A 266 10.43 17.89 -7.04
CA LYS A 266 11.43 18.92 -6.76
C LYS A 266 12.21 19.36 -8.01
N ASP A 267 11.99 18.71 -9.16
CA ASP A 267 12.78 18.93 -10.37
C ASP A 267 11.90 19.22 -11.60
N PHE A 268 10.79 19.99 -11.38
CA PHE A 268 10.00 20.57 -12.46
C PHE A 268 9.70 22.04 -12.16
#